data_b76ae505007a21d550f30ba8895307e3
#
_entry.id   b76ae505007a21d550f30ba8895307e3
#
_cell.length_a   1.000
_cell.length_b   1.000
_cell.length_c   1.000
_cell.angle_alpha   90.00
_cell.angle_beta   90.00
_cell.angle_gamma   90.00
#
_symmetry.space_group_name_H-M   'P 1'
#
loop_
_entity.id
_entity.type
_entity.pdbx_description
1 polymer ?
#
loop_
_entity_poly.entity_id
_entity_poly.type
_entity_poly.pdbx_seq_one_letter_code
_entity_poly.pdbx_strand_id
1 'polypeptide(L)'
;MNNKIIIVNGPNINLLGEREQSQYGSITFDNLKKECLAKSKELGLSTEFAQSNVEGELVNLIQNAREKFDGMIINAAAFTHTSVAIRDALEIFKKPIIEVHISNIYKREEFRKKSLISDVVTGGIFGLNADGYILAIISMQKLIQNENR
;
A
#
# COMPACT_ATOMS: atom_id res chain seq x y z
N MET A 1 6.09 4.69 22.81
CA MET A 1 6.87 4.54 21.56
C MET A 1 5.94 4.66 20.37
N ASN A 2 6.34 5.40 19.38
CA ASN A 2 5.56 5.50 18.15
C ASN A 2 5.74 4.25 17.29
N ASN A 3 4.64 3.64 16.87
CA ASN A 3 4.70 2.56 15.90
C ASN A 3 5.13 3.09 14.53
N LYS A 4 5.85 2.26 13.79
CA LYS A 4 6.39 2.62 12.47
C LYS A 4 5.71 1.80 11.38
N ILE A 5 5.24 2.47 10.36
CA ILE A 5 4.66 1.81 9.19
C ILE A 5 5.37 2.24 7.90
N ILE A 6 5.29 1.40 6.90
CA ILE A 6 5.73 1.73 5.54
C ILE A 6 4.56 1.66 4.57
N ILE A 7 4.48 2.65 3.68
CA ILE A 7 3.57 2.63 2.54
C ILE A 7 4.40 2.38 1.29
N VAL A 8 4.14 1.26 0.62
CA VAL A 8 4.89 0.81 -0.56
C VAL A 8 4.02 0.96 -1.79
N ASN A 9 4.50 1.71 -2.77
CA ASN A 9 3.80 1.97 -4.02
C ASN A 9 4.56 1.40 -5.21
N GLY A 10 3.85 0.70 -6.07
CA GLY A 10 4.38 0.06 -7.26
C GLY A 10 4.45 0.95 -8.49
N PRO A 11 4.58 0.34 -9.69
CA PRO A 11 4.87 1.05 -10.91
C PRO A 11 3.76 2.04 -11.30
N ASN A 12 4.18 3.17 -11.83
CA ASN A 12 3.35 4.24 -12.35
C ASN A 12 2.59 5.06 -11.29
N ILE A 13 2.66 4.73 -10.01
CA ILE A 13 2.04 5.53 -8.95
C ILE A 13 2.71 6.91 -8.86
N ASN A 14 3.99 7.02 -9.19
CA ASN A 14 4.70 8.29 -9.27
C ASN A 14 4.12 9.27 -10.31
N LEU A 15 3.29 8.79 -11.24
CA LEU A 15 2.65 9.60 -12.28
C LEU A 15 1.19 9.94 -11.96
N LEU A 16 0.74 9.77 -10.72
CA LEU A 16 -0.57 10.23 -10.31
C LEU A 16 -0.74 11.72 -10.58
N GLY A 17 -1.92 12.10 -11.07
CA GLY A 17 -2.19 13.46 -11.56
C GLY A 17 -1.95 13.62 -13.06
N GLU A 18 -1.11 12.79 -13.66
CA GLU A 18 -0.81 12.76 -15.10
C GLU A 18 -1.46 11.55 -15.80
N ARG A 19 -1.97 10.57 -15.04
CA ARG A 19 -2.64 9.38 -15.56
C ARG A 19 -4.14 9.62 -15.74
N GLU A 20 -4.85 8.60 -16.25
CA GLU A 20 -6.30 8.64 -16.51
C GLU A 20 -7.07 9.01 -15.22
N GLN A 21 -7.52 10.25 -15.14
CA GLN A 21 -8.19 10.76 -13.93
C GLN A 21 -9.50 10.05 -13.63
N SER A 22 -10.17 9.48 -14.63
CA SER A 22 -11.37 8.66 -14.43
C SER A 22 -11.12 7.41 -13.59
N GLN A 23 -9.89 6.87 -13.61
CA GLN A 23 -9.51 5.67 -12.85
C GLN A 23 -8.77 6.01 -11.55
N TYR A 24 -7.94 7.05 -11.56
CA TYR A 24 -6.99 7.33 -10.47
C TYR A 24 -7.24 8.65 -9.76
N GLY A 25 -8.27 9.43 -10.18
CA GLY A 25 -8.53 10.75 -9.63
C GLY A 25 -7.52 11.80 -10.10
N SER A 26 -7.63 13.01 -9.55
CA SER A 26 -6.81 14.17 -9.93
C SER A 26 -5.66 14.45 -8.97
N ILE A 27 -5.58 13.72 -7.86
CA ILE A 27 -4.51 13.93 -6.87
C ILE A 27 -3.14 13.62 -7.47
N THR A 28 -2.14 14.44 -7.15
CA THR A 28 -0.76 14.17 -7.52
C THR A 28 -0.10 13.21 -6.54
N PHE A 29 0.99 12.56 -6.98
CA PHE A 29 1.80 11.71 -6.10
C PHE A 29 2.29 12.45 -4.86
N ASP A 30 2.78 13.70 -5.03
CA ASP A 30 3.29 14.50 -3.92
C ASP A 30 2.19 14.84 -2.91
N ASN A 31 0.99 15.18 -3.38
CA ASN A 31 -0.13 15.46 -2.49
C ASN A 31 -0.63 14.20 -1.77
N LEU A 32 -0.65 13.06 -2.44
CA LEU A 32 -0.97 11.79 -1.81
C LEU A 32 0.00 11.49 -0.67
N LYS A 33 1.30 11.65 -0.92
CA LYS A 33 2.33 11.47 0.10
C LYS A 33 2.11 12.40 1.29
N LYS A 34 1.87 13.69 1.04
CA LYS A 34 1.63 14.69 2.09
C LYS A 34 0.42 14.32 2.94
N GLU A 35 -0.69 13.94 2.32
CA GLU A 35 -1.91 13.55 3.03
C GLU A 35 -1.68 12.29 3.88
N CYS A 36 -0.98 11.30 3.36
CA CYS A 36 -0.66 10.09 4.10
C CYS A 36 0.23 10.37 5.31
N LEU A 37 1.28 11.18 5.13
CA LEU A 37 2.19 11.53 6.24
C LEU A 37 1.48 12.37 7.30
N ALA A 38 0.61 13.31 6.89
CA ALA A 38 -0.17 14.13 7.83
C ALA A 38 -1.13 13.27 8.66
N LYS A 39 -1.88 12.37 8.04
CA LYS A 39 -2.79 11.48 8.74
C LYS A 39 -2.04 10.54 9.68
N SER A 40 -0.93 9.99 9.26
CA SER A 40 -0.09 9.13 10.09
C SER A 40 0.37 9.85 11.35
N LYS A 41 0.87 11.08 11.19
CA LYS A 41 1.32 11.91 12.31
C LYS A 41 0.18 12.21 13.28
N GLU A 42 -0.99 12.55 12.76
CA GLU A 42 -2.20 12.78 13.57
C GLU A 42 -2.54 11.56 14.45
N LEU A 43 -2.31 10.36 13.93
CA LEU A 43 -2.59 9.11 14.61
C LEU A 43 -1.39 8.55 15.42
N GLY A 44 -0.30 9.31 15.53
CA GLY A 44 0.87 8.91 16.31
C GLY A 44 1.73 7.85 15.63
N LEU A 45 1.64 7.72 14.31
CA LEU A 45 2.46 6.78 13.52
C LEU A 45 3.64 7.50 12.88
N SER A 46 4.80 6.85 12.86
CA SER A 46 5.94 7.25 12.05
C SER A 46 5.88 6.48 10.74
N THR A 47 5.88 7.17 9.60
CA THR A 47 5.59 6.55 8.31
C THR A 47 6.66 6.86 7.27
N GLU A 48 7.17 5.82 6.60
CA GLU A 48 7.91 5.96 5.34
C GLU A 48 6.93 5.77 4.17
N PHE A 49 7.10 6.61 3.14
CA PHE A 49 6.31 6.55 1.92
C PHE A 49 7.27 6.29 0.75
N ALA A 50 7.24 5.06 0.23
CA ALA A 50 8.17 4.60 -0.81
C ALA A 50 7.43 4.30 -2.12
N GLN A 51 8.15 4.39 -3.23
CA GLN A 51 7.64 4.05 -4.56
C GLN A 51 8.79 3.53 -5.43
N SER A 52 8.51 2.54 -6.26
CA SER A 52 9.43 2.09 -7.30
C SER A 52 8.67 1.48 -8.48
N ASN A 53 9.23 1.65 -9.68
CA ASN A 53 8.79 0.96 -10.89
C ASN A 53 9.49 -0.38 -11.07
N VAL A 54 10.47 -0.71 -10.24
CA VAL A 54 11.34 -1.88 -10.39
C VAL A 54 10.92 -2.96 -9.40
N GLU A 55 10.51 -4.12 -9.91
CA GLU A 55 10.02 -5.24 -9.09
C GLU A 55 11.01 -5.65 -8.00
N GLY A 56 12.29 -5.80 -8.34
CA GLY A 56 13.33 -6.18 -7.38
C GLY A 56 13.54 -5.16 -6.28
N GLU A 57 13.40 -3.87 -6.56
CA GLU A 57 13.46 -2.81 -5.54
C GLU A 57 12.29 -2.93 -4.57
N LEU A 58 11.09 -3.24 -5.06
CA LEU A 58 9.93 -3.46 -4.20
C LEU A 58 10.12 -4.68 -3.30
N VAL A 59 10.67 -5.76 -3.83
CA VAL A 59 11.03 -6.95 -3.04
C VAL A 59 12.01 -6.57 -1.93
N ASN A 60 13.05 -5.79 -2.25
CA ASN A 60 14.03 -5.34 -1.27
C ASN A 60 13.40 -4.45 -0.18
N LEU A 61 12.49 -3.53 -0.56
CA LEU A 61 11.75 -2.71 0.40
C LEU A 61 10.95 -3.57 1.39
N ILE A 62 10.26 -4.58 0.89
CA ILE A 62 9.45 -5.49 1.71
C ILE A 62 10.34 -6.32 2.64
N GLN A 63 11.46 -6.85 2.13
CA GLN A 63 12.41 -7.62 2.94
C GLN A 63 13.00 -6.77 4.07
N ASN A 64 13.44 -5.56 3.74
CA ASN A 64 14.04 -4.65 4.71
C ASN A 64 13.03 -4.16 5.76
N ALA A 65 11.75 -4.10 5.40
CA ALA A 65 10.70 -3.66 6.30
C ALA A 65 10.49 -4.58 7.51
N ARG A 66 10.87 -5.85 7.41
CA ARG A 66 10.65 -6.85 8.47
C ARG A 66 11.21 -6.43 9.82
N GLU A 67 12.37 -5.82 9.82
CA GLU A 67 13.08 -5.44 11.05
C GLU A 67 12.75 -4.01 11.51
N LYS A 68 12.18 -3.19 10.63
CA LYS A 68 12.04 -1.75 10.86
C LYS A 68 10.62 -1.29 11.14
N PHE A 69 9.62 -2.01 10.64
CA PHE A 69 8.24 -1.54 10.64
C PHE A 69 7.30 -2.52 11.33
N ASP A 70 6.24 -1.98 11.90
CA ASP A 70 5.20 -2.72 12.62
C ASP A 70 4.02 -3.08 11.72
N GLY A 71 3.92 -2.48 10.55
CA GLY A 71 2.88 -2.74 9.57
C GLY A 71 3.22 -2.17 8.21
N MET A 72 2.51 -2.62 7.20
CA MET A 72 2.71 -2.22 5.79
C MET A 72 1.38 -1.95 5.10
N ILE A 73 1.34 -0.86 4.34
CA ILE A 73 0.28 -0.59 3.37
C ILE A 73 0.91 -0.72 1.99
N ILE A 74 0.35 -1.54 1.12
CA ILE A 74 0.91 -1.78 -0.20
C ILE A 74 -0.10 -1.55 -1.31
N ASN A 75 0.29 -0.72 -2.28
CA ASN A 75 -0.34 -0.63 -3.58
C ASN A 75 0.68 -1.12 -4.61
N ALA A 76 0.67 -2.42 -4.90
CA ALA A 76 1.62 -3.02 -5.83
C ALA A 76 1.33 -2.67 -7.30
N ALA A 77 0.25 -1.94 -7.56
CA ALA A 77 -0.18 -1.53 -8.89
C ALA A 77 -0.26 -2.74 -9.84
N ALA A 78 0.30 -2.66 -11.03
CA ALA A 78 0.23 -3.76 -12.00
C ALA A 78 0.86 -5.07 -11.48
N PHE A 79 1.85 -4.99 -10.62
CA PHE A 79 2.48 -6.19 -10.05
C PHE A 79 1.56 -7.01 -9.14
N THR A 80 0.46 -6.43 -8.68
CA THR A 80 -0.61 -7.17 -7.97
C THR A 80 -1.08 -8.39 -8.76
N HIS A 81 -1.09 -8.27 -10.08
CA HIS A 81 -1.68 -9.26 -10.99
C HIS A 81 -0.63 -10.20 -11.62
N THR A 82 0.66 -9.95 -11.41
CA THR A 82 1.74 -10.62 -12.15
C THR A 82 2.89 -11.11 -11.28
N SER A 83 3.13 -10.53 -10.10
CA SER A 83 4.37 -10.77 -9.36
C SER A 83 4.21 -11.82 -8.27
N VAL A 84 4.68 -13.02 -8.55
CA VAL A 84 4.87 -14.05 -7.53
C VAL A 84 6.01 -13.64 -6.58
N ALA A 85 7.03 -12.94 -7.07
CA ALA A 85 8.16 -12.48 -6.24
C ALA A 85 7.71 -11.53 -5.12
N ILE A 86 6.82 -10.58 -5.42
CA ILE A 86 6.24 -9.69 -4.40
C ILE A 86 5.35 -10.48 -3.44
N ARG A 87 4.53 -11.39 -3.95
CA ARG A 87 3.71 -12.28 -3.12
C ARG A 87 4.57 -13.01 -2.08
N ASP A 88 5.64 -13.63 -2.52
CA ASP A 88 6.53 -14.41 -1.65
C ASP A 88 7.20 -13.51 -0.59
N ALA A 89 7.62 -12.31 -0.97
CA ALA A 89 8.19 -11.34 -0.04
C ALA A 89 7.17 -10.93 1.05
N LEU A 90 5.92 -10.70 0.66
CA LEU A 90 4.85 -10.34 1.61
C LEU A 90 4.57 -11.46 2.61
N GLU A 91 4.65 -12.72 2.19
CA GLU A 91 4.47 -13.87 3.09
C GLU A 91 5.50 -13.91 4.22
N ILE A 92 6.68 -13.36 3.99
CA ILE A 92 7.77 -13.36 4.97
C ILE A 92 7.60 -12.21 6.00
N PHE A 93 6.83 -11.17 5.68
CA PHE A 93 6.70 -9.97 6.53
C PHE A 93 5.93 -10.23 7.81
N LYS A 94 5.25 -11.17 8.12
CA LYS A 94 4.63 -11.65 9.38
C LYS A 94 3.96 -10.59 10.29
N LYS A 95 3.70 -9.40 9.80
CA LYS A 95 3.01 -8.31 10.51
C LYS A 95 1.83 -7.84 9.67
N PRO A 96 0.91 -7.00 10.19
CA PRO A 96 -0.25 -6.57 9.41
C PRO A 96 0.12 -5.92 8.09
N ILE A 97 -0.55 -6.33 7.02
CA ILE A 97 -0.43 -5.75 5.68
C ILE A 97 -1.82 -5.40 5.17
N ILE A 98 -2.01 -4.18 4.70
CA ILE A 98 -3.24 -3.77 4.02
C ILE A 98 -2.93 -3.50 2.54
N GLU A 99 -3.62 -4.18 1.66
CA GLU A 99 -3.56 -3.94 0.21
C GLU A 99 -4.49 -2.78 -0.16
N VAL A 100 -4.00 -1.82 -0.95
CA VAL A 100 -4.78 -0.66 -1.40
C VAL A 100 -4.73 -0.55 -2.91
N HIS A 101 -5.87 -0.27 -3.53
CA HIS A 101 -6.00 0.09 -4.94
C HIS A 101 -6.83 1.37 -5.05
N ILE A 102 -6.32 2.36 -5.81
CA ILE A 102 -7.02 3.62 -6.04
C ILE A 102 -8.29 3.38 -6.86
N SER A 103 -8.16 2.64 -7.96
CA SER A 103 -9.29 2.31 -8.83
C SER A 103 -10.09 1.12 -8.28
N ASN A 104 -11.33 1.00 -8.74
CA ASN A 104 -12.08 -0.23 -8.55
C ASN A 104 -11.63 -1.25 -9.60
N ILE A 105 -10.71 -2.13 -9.21
CA ILE A 105 -10.09 -3.14 -10.07
C ILE A 105 -11.12 -4.12 -10.66
N TYR A 106 -12.26 -4.30 -10.00
CA TYR A 106 -13.32 -5.20 -10.46
C TYR A 106 -14.18 -4.60 -11.58
N LYS A 107 -14.04 -3.29 -11.85
CA LYS A 107 -14.70 -2.60 -12.97
C LYS A 107 -13.78 -2.42 -14.18
N ARG A 108 -12.60 -3.01 -14.16
CA ARG A 108 -11.58 -2.85 -15.20
C ARG A 108 -11.41 -4.15 -16.00
N GLU A 109 -10.28 -4.30 -16.68
CA GLU A 109 -9.99 -5.49 -17.50
C GLU A 109 -9.99 -6.76 -16.64
N GLU A 110 -10.36 -7.88 -17.25
CA GLU A 110 -10.52 -9.17 -16.55
C GLU A 110 -9.27 -9.59 -15.76
N PHE A 111 -8.07 -9.33 -16.32
CA PHE A 111 -6.82 -9.71 -15.63
C PHE A 111 -6.60 -8.95 -14.32
N ARG A 112 -7.27 -7.79 -14.11
CA ARG A 112 -7.15 -7.02 -12.85
C ARG A 112 -8.03 -7.55 -11.73
N LYS A 113 -8.95 -8.45 -12.03
CA LYS A 113 -9.83 -9.07 -11.03
C LYS A 113 -9.11 -10.11 -10.18
N LYS A 114 -7.97 -10.63 -10.67
CA LYS A 114 -7.18 -11.60 -9.93
C LYS A 114 -6.00 -10.91 -9.27
N SER A 115 -5.94 -10.98 -7.95
CA SER A 115 -4.78 -10.52 -7.17
C SER A 115 -3.94 -11.72 -6.76
N LEU A 116 -2.63 -11.64 -6.96
CA LEU A 116 -1.68 -12.64 -6.46
C LEU A 116 -1.27 -12.39 -5.01
N ILE A 117 -1.73 -11.29 -4.41
CA ILE A 117 -1.31 -10.90 -3.06
C ILE A 117 -2.46 -10.84 -2.05
N SER A 118 -3.72 -10.76 -2.49
CA SER A 118 -4.87 -10.56 -1.59
C SER A 118 -5.06 -11.67 -0.56
N ASP A 119 -4.62 -12.88 -0.83
CA ASP A 119 -4.71 -14.01 0.10
C ASP A 119 -3.54 -14.11 1.09
N VAL A 120 -2.51 -13.28 0.92
CA VAL A 120 -1.34 -13.25 1.84
C VAL A 120 -1.27 -11.96 2.67
N VAL A 121 -2.18 -11.00 2.44
CA VAL A 121 -2.29 -9.78 3.24
C VAL A 121 -3.39 -9.92 4.30
N THR A 122 -3.42 -9.00 5.27
CA THR A 122 -4.44 -8.99 6.32
C THR A 122 -5.81 -8.63 5.76
N GLY A 123 -5.87 -7.66 4.87
CA GLY A 123 -7.09 -7.20 4.22
C GLY A 123 -6.81 -6.17 3.14
N GLY A 124 -7.87 -5.67 2.50
CA GLY A 124 -7.71 -4.74 1.38
C GLY A 124 -8.80 -3.69 1.27
N ILE A 125 -8.47 -2.60 0.58
CA ILE A 125 -9.36 -1.50 0.25
C ILE A 125 -9.16 -1.17 -1.23
N PHE A 126 -10.23 -1.04 -1.98
CA PHE A 126 -10.15 -0.72 -3.40
C PHE A 126 -11.26 0.25 -3.83
N GLY A 127 -10.98 1.09 -4.83
CA GLY A 127 -11.99 1.88 -5.53
C GLY A 127 -12.39 3.19 -4.86
N LEU A 128 -11.70 3.62 -3.82
CA LEU A 128 -12.03 4.83 -3.07
C LEU A 128 -11.03 5.98 -3.32
N ASN A 129 -10.32 5.96 -4.44
CA ASN A 129 -9.31 6.95 -4.80
C ASN A 129 -8.24 7.07 -3.69
N ALA A 130 -7.76 8.28 -3.44
CA ALA A 130 -6.76 8.54 -2.40
C ALA A 130 -7.28 8.25 -0.98
N ASP A 131 -8.58 8.37 -0.76
CA ASP A 131 -9.18 8.10 0.55
C ASP A 131 -8.92 6.68 1.03
N GLY A 132 -8.72 5.73 0.11
CA GLY A 132 -8.37 4.36 0.46
C GLY A 132 -7.09 4.26 1.27
N TYR A 133 -6.08 5.09 0.96
CA TYR A 133 -4.84 5.15 1.75
C TYR A 133 -5.10 5.67 3.17
N ILE A 134 -5.92 6.70 3.29
CA ILE A 134 -6.25 7.30 4.60
C ILE A 134 -6.98 6.29 5.48
N LEU A 135 -7.96 5.58 4.91
CA LEU A 135 -8.68 4.52 5.60
C LEU A 135 -7.76 3.36 6.00
N ALA A 136 -6.81 3.02 5.14
CA ALA A 136 -5.81 1.99 5.44
C ALA A 136 -4.92 2.40 6.62
N ILE A 137 -4.50 3.65 6.70
CA ILE A 137 -3.69 4.17 7.82
C ILE A 137 -4.47 4.08 9.13
N ILE A 138 -5.75 4.47 9.13
CA ILE A 138 -6.63 4.38 10.30
C ILE A 138 -6.78 2.92 10.75
N SER A 139 -7.02 2.02 9.79
CA SER A 139 -7.15 0.59 10.08
C SER A 139 -5.85 -0.02 10.58
N MET A 140 -4.72 0.39 10.00
CA MET A 140 -3.40 -0.09 10.40
C MET A 140 -3.08 0.25 11.84
N GLN A 141 -3.38 1.48 12.28
CA GLN A 141 -3.19 1.86 13.67
C GLN A 141 -3.91 0.90 14.63
N LYS A 142 -5.17 0.59 14.30
CA LYS A 142 -5.99 -0.33 15.13
C LYS A 142 -5.44 -1.76 15.12
N LEU A 143 -5.00 -2.25 13.97
CA LEU A 143 -4.41 -3.58 13.84
C LEU A 143 -3.17 -3.71 14.72
N ILE A 144 -2.26 -2.75 14.64
CA ILE A 144 -1.03 -2.75 15.45
C ILE A 144 -1.35 -2.68 16.95
N GLN A 145 -2.31 -1.85 17.36
CA GLN A 145 -2.74 -1.77 18.76
C GLN A 145 -3.30 -3.10 19.28
N ASN A 146 -4.03 -3.82 18.44
CA ASN A 146 -4.61 -5.10 18.82
C ASN A 146 -3.55 -6.21 18.97
N GLU A 147 -2.51 -6.19 18.15
CA GLU A 147 -1.38 -7.13 18.28
C GLU A 147 -0.55 -6.92 19.56
N ASN A 148 -0.52 -5.68 20.04
CA ASN A 148 0.23 -5.30 21.24
C ASN A 148 -0.56 -5.57 22.55
N ARG A 149 -1.75 -6.15 22.48
CA ARG A 149 -2.57 -6.56 23.62
C ARG A 149 -2.43 -8.06 23.88
#